data_c459712e3492468d2d7bbad268a55f67
#
_entry.id   c459712e3492468d2d7bbad268a55f67
#
_cell.length_a   1.000
_cell.length_b   1.000
_cell.length_c   1.000
_cell.angle_alpha   90.00
_cell.angle_beta   90.00
_cell.angle_gamma   90.00
#
_symmetry.space_group_name_H-M   'P 1'
#
loop_
_entity.id
_entity.type
_entity.pdbx_description
1 polymer ?
#
loop_
_entity_poly.entity_id
_entity_poly.type
_entity_poly.pdbx_seq_one_letter_code
_entity_poly.pdbx_strand_id
1 'polypeptide(L)'
;MNSKQTAPDDESFRTGMQIRRDMFGSAGAEDRYAATTDFNRPFEEVVTRYCFGDTWSRPGLDRKTRSLITLAALTAMVRPNQVRVHVRGALANGATPEEIREVLLHTTVYAGVPAGVEAFNAAAEVLQELGAK
;
A
#
# COMPACT_ATOMS: atom_id res chain seq x y z
N MET A 1 -6.40 17.31 27.86
CA MET A 1 -4.94 17.53 27.94
C MET A 1 -4.29 16.96 26.70
N ASN A 2 -3.73 17.84 25.88
CA ASN A 2 -2.97 17.42 24.70
C ASN A 2 -1.55 17.03 25.14
N SER A 3 -1.39 15.81 25.65
CA SER A 3 -0.05 15.25 25.63
C SER A 3 0.27 15.03 24.16
N LYS A 4 1.20 15.79 23.60
CA LYS A 4 1.82 15.46 22.34
C LYS A 4 2.47 14.10 22.54
N GLN A 5 1.76 13.06 22.16
CA GLN A 5 2.31 11.73 22.22
C GLN A 5 3.39 11.67 21.16
N THR A 6 4.64 11.57 21.63
CA THR A 6 5.79 11.41 20.75
C THR A 6 5.63 10.13 19.94
N ALA A 7 5.95 10.18 18.66
CA ALA A 7 5.97 9.00 17.82
C ALA A 7 6.94 7.95 18.40
N PRO A 8 6.66 6.65 18.25
CA PRO A 8 7.60 5.61 18.66
C PRO A 8 8.96 5.79 18.02
N ASP A 9 10.02 5.43 18.74
CA ASP A 9 11.41 5.61 18.32
C ASP A 9 12.15 4.28 18.19
N ASP A 10 11.43 3.18 18.02
CA ASP A 10 12.05 1.89 17.77
C ASP A 10 12.40 1.73 16.29
N GLU A 11 13.36 0.85 16.02
CA GLU A 11 13.89 0.63 14.67
C GLU A 11 12.81 0.19 13.69
N SER A 12 11.96 -0.77 14.06
CA SER A 12 10.88 -1.24 13.20
C SER A 12 9.93 -0.13 12.81
N PHE A 13 9.60 0.78 13.74
CA PHE A 13 8.74 1.92 13.45
C PHE A 13 9.43 2.89 12.50
N ARG A 14 10.69 3.23 12.74
CA ARG A 14 11.44 4.14 11.85
C ARG A 14 11.58 3.57 10.44
N THR A 15 11.94 2.29 10.33
CA THR A 15 12.05 1.59 9.05
C THR A 15 10.71 1.56 8.32
N GLY A 16 9.64 1.22 9.04
CA GLY A 16 8.30 1.16 8.47
C GLY A 16 7.81 2.53 7.99
N MET A 17 8.06 3.57 8.77
CA MET A 17 7.71 4.94 8.39
C MET A 17 8.45 5.38 7.13
N GLN A 18 9.74 5.03 7.00
CA GLN A 18 10.51 5.35 5.82
C GLN A 18 9.96 4.65 4.57
N ILE A 19 9.61 3.36 4.68
CA ILE A 19 9.03 2.60 3.57
C ILE A 19 7.69 3.20 3.15
N ARG A 20 6.83 3.54 4.11
CA ARG A 20 5.55 4.19 3.83
C ARG A 20 5.75 5.52 3.11
N ARG A 21 6.72 6.31 3.53
CA ARG A 21 7.05 7.59 2.87
C ARG A 21 7.53 7.37 1.45
N ASP A 22 8.40 6.40 1.24
CA ASP A 22 8.92 6.06 -0.10
C ASP A 22 7.79 5.64 -1.05
N MET A 23 6.80 4.89 -0.55
CA MET A 23 5.70 4.36 -1.36
C MET A 23 4.55 5.34 -1.55
N PHE A 24 4.22 6.12 -0.52
CA PHE A 24 2.97 6.89 -0.48
C PHE A 24 3.18 8.39 -0.21
N GLY A 25 4.42 8.84 -0.02
CA GLY A 25 4.73 10.21 0.36
C GLY A 25 4.36 10.50 1.82
N SER A 26 4.52 11.76 2.25
CA SER A 26 4.22 12.17 3.63
C SER A 26 2.75 11.96 3.98
N ALA A 27 1.84 12.12 3.01
CA ALA A 27 0.40 11.95 3.22
C ALA A 27 0.05 10.52 3.69
N GLY A 28 0.78 9.52 3.24
CA GLY A 28 0.60 8.12 3.65
C GLY A 28 1.54 7.67 4.78
N ALA A 29 2.35 8.55 5.31
CA ALA A 29 3.34 8.28 6.34
C ALA A 29 3.18 9.21 7.55
N GLU A 30 4.01 10.24 7.67
CA GLU A 30 4.01 11.12 8.85
C GLU A 30 2.68 11.85 9.05
N ASP A 31 2.10 12.36 7.97
CA ASP A 31 0.85 13.13 8.05
C ASP A 31 -0.30 12.23 8.49
N ARG A 32 -0.32 11.00 7.99
CA ARG A 32 -1.32 10.01 8.39
C ARG A 32 -1.18 9.65 9.86
N TYR A 33 0.05 9.45 10.34
CA TYR A 33 0.30 9.15 11.75
C TYR A 33 -0.10 10.34 12.64
N ALA A 34 0.26 11.56 12.25
CA ALA A 34 -0.08 12.78 12.97
C ALA A 34 -1.60 13.01 13.08
N ALA A 35 -2.36 12.51 12.10
CA ALA A 35 -3.82 12.62 12.07
C ALA A 35 -4.54 11.53 12.89
N THR A 36 -3.79 10.60 13.50
CA THR A 36 -4.41 9.53 14.31
C THR A 36 -5.03 10.09 15.58
N THR A 37 -6.06 9.38 16.04
CA THR A 37 -6.69 9.60 17.36
C THR A 37 -6.25 8.48 18.31
N ASP A 38 -6.60 8.61 19.58
CA ASP A 38 -6.32 7.56 20.56
C ASP A 38 -6.94 6.22 20.17
N PHE A 39 -8.04 6.24 19.42
CA PHE A 39 -8.72 5.04 18.96
C PHE A 39 -7.90 4.27 17.93
N ASN A 40 -7.39 4.94 16.91
CA ASN A 40 -6.76 4.26 15.77
C ASN A 40 -5.23 4.30 15.77
N ARG A 41 -4.60 5.05 16.69
CA ARG A 41 -3.13 5.13 16.74
C ARG A 41 -2.47 3.78 16.94
N PRO A 42 -2.94 2.91 17.87
CA PRO A 42 -2.35 1.57 18.01
C PRO A 42 -2.39 0.75 16.71
N PHE A 43 -3.46 0.90 15.94
CA PHE A 43 -3.56 0.22 14.64
C PHE A 43 -2.49 0.74 13.66
N GLU A 44 -2.34 2.07 13.55
CA GLU A 44 -1.32 2.66 12.67
C GLU A 44 0.10 2.29 13.11
N GLU A 45 0.33 2.14 14.40
CA GLU A 45 1.63 1.68 14.92
C GLU A 45 1.91 0.23 14.55
N VAL A 46 0.92 -0.66 14.65
CA VAL A 46 1.05 -2.06 14.24
C VAL A 46 1.31 -2.14 12.72
N VAL A 47 0.56 -1.40 11.91
CA VAL A 47 0.75 -1.36 10.47
C VAL A 47 2.17 -0.90 10.13
N THR A 48 2.63 0.17 10.78
CA THR A 48 3.95 0.74 10.49
C THR A 48 5.07 -0.22 10.91
N ARG A 49 5.00 -0.80 12.11
CA ARG A 49 6.04 -1.72 12.60
C ARG A 49 5.99 -3.07 11.92
N TYR A 50 4.84 -3.73 11.99
CA TYR A 50 4.71 -5.13 11.59
C TYR A 50 4.65 -5.29 10.08
N CYS A 51 3.77 -4.56 9.43
CA CYS A 51 3.60 -4.67 7.98
C CYS A 51 4.82 -4.08 7.26
N PHE A 52 5.07 -2.80 7.43
CA PHE A 52 6.11 -2.10 6.66
C PHE A 52 7.50 -2.27 7.27
N GLY A 53 7.62 -2.16 8.59
CA GLY A 53 8.92 -2.27 9.26
C GLY A 53 9.51 -3.67 9.21
N ASP A 54 8.74 -4.66 9.66
CA ASP A 54 9.26 -6.02 9.78
C ASP A 54 9.10 -6.86 8.51
N THR A 55 8.02 -6.65 7.74
CA THR A 55 7.71 -7.50 6.58
C THR A 55 8.22 -6.91 5.28
N TRP A 56 7.86 -5.67 4.95
CA TRP A 56 8.26 -5.03 3.70
C TRP A 56 9.76 -4.77 3.60
N SER A 57 10.47 -4.68 4.72
CA SER A 57 11.92 -4.49 4.75
C SER A 57 12.71 -5.78 4.49
N ARG A 58 12.05 -6.94 4.49
CA ARG A 58 12.75 -8.23 4.31
C ARG A 58 13.37 -8.31 2.91
N PRO A 59 14.63 -8.81 2.81
CA PRO A 59 15.34 -8.84 1.52
C PRO A 59 14.93 -9.99 0.60
N GLY A 60 14.04 -10.89 1.04
CA GLY A 60 13.66 -12.08 0.27
C GLY A 60 12.89 -11.80 -1.01
N LEU A 61 12.18 -10.67 -1.08
CA LEU A 61 11.53 -10.16 -2.28
C LEU A 61 11.78 -8.67 -2.36
N ASP A 62 11.96 -8.14 -3.57
CA ASP A 62 12.08 -6.71 -3.74
C ASP A 62 10.73 -5.99 -3.55
N ARG A 63 10.76 -4.67 -3.44
CA ARG A 63 9.56 -3.88 -3.17
C ARG A 63 8.57 -3.91 -4.32
N LYS A 64 9.04 -3.92 -5.57
CA LYS A 64 8.17 -4.03 -6.73
C LYS A 64 7.37 -5.33 -6.71
N THR A 65 8.06 -6.45 -6.48
CA THR A 65 7.42 -7.77 -6.38
C THR A 65 6.40 -7.79 -5.24
N ARG A 66 6.74 -7.24 -4.07
CA ARG A 66 5.79 -7.14 -2.94
C ARG A 66 4.56 -6.34 -3.32
N SER A 67 4.72 -5.22 -4.02
CA SER A 67 3.58 -4.43 -4.51
C SER A 67 2.69 -5.23 -5.46
N LEU A 68 3.26 -5.97 -6.39
CA LEU A 68 2.50 -6.77 -7.34
C LEU A 68 1.74 -7.91 -6.65
N ILE A 69 2.36 -8.57 -5.68
CA ILE A 69 1.71 -9.60 -4.85
C ILE A 69 0.56 -8.98 -4.04
N THR A 70 0.78 -7.80 -3.46
CA THR A 70 -0.26 -7.09 -2.71
C THR A 70 -1.46 -6.77 -3.58
N LEU A 71 -1.24 -6.29 -4.81
CA LEU A 71 -2.32 -6.02 -5.76
C LEU A 71 -3.10 -7.29 -6.09
N ALA A 72 -2.43 -8.41 -6.29
CA ALA A 72 -3.10 -9.69 -6.55
C ALA A 72 -3.97 -10.09 -5.35
N ALA A 73 -3.45 -10.00 -4.14
CA ALA A 73 -4.19 -10.34 -2.92
C ALA A 73 -5.42 -9.45 -2.74
N LEU A 74 -5.26 -8.14 -2.91
CA LEU A 74 -6.35 -7.16 -2.76
C LEU A 74 -7.43 -7.32 -3.83
N THR A 75 -7.04 -7.68 -5.04
CA THR A 75 -7.97 -7.98 -6.14
C THR A 75 -8.80 -9.21 -5.79
N ALA A 76 -8.17 -10.28 -5.36
CA ALA A 76 -8.85 -11.52 -5.00
C ALA A 76 -9.79 -11.33 -3.80
N MET A 77 -9.39 -10.48 -2.83
CA MET A 77 -10.19 -10.16 -1.65
C MET A 77 -11.31 -9.15 -1.93
N VAL A 78 -11.35 -8.59 -3.13
CA VAL A 78 -12.29 -7.53 -3.54
C VAL A 78 -12.18 -6.31 -2.60
N ARG A 79 -11.01 -5.67 -2.61
CA ARG A 79 -10.73 -4.48 -1.80
C ARG A 79 -10.34 -3.30 -2.71
N PRO A 80 -11.28 -2.74 -3.48
CA PRO A 80 -10.95 -1.72 -4.50
C PRO A 80 -10.31 -0.46 -3.92
N ASN A 81 -10.71 -0.02 -2.73
CA ASN A 81 -10.08 1.15 -2.12
C ASN A 81 -8.59 0.91 -1.81
N GLN A 82 -8.26 -0.29 -1.35
CA GLN A 82 -6.86 -0.65 -1.11
C GLN A 82 -6.10 -0.89 -2.42
N VAL A 83 -6.77 -1.37 -3.47
CA VAL A 83 -6.17 -1.44 -4.80
C VAL A 83 -5.73 -0.04 -5.25
N ARG A 84 -6.56 1.01 -5.06
CA ARG A 84 -6.18 2.38 -5.39
C ARG A 84 -4.89 2.80 -4.69
N VAL A 85 -4.81 2.56 -3.38
CA VAL A 85 -3.62 2.88 -2.57
C VAL A 85 -2.39 2.17 -3.10
N HIS A 86 -2.50 0.88 -3.36
CA HIS A 86 -1.35 0.05 -3.74
C HIS A 86 -0.97 0.13 -5.22
N VAL A 87 -1.84 0.63 -6.09
CA VAL A 87 -1.43 1.05 -7.43
C VAL A 87 -0.42 2.20 -7.34
N ARG A 88 -0.68 3.19 -6.48
CA ARG A 88 0.27 4.29 -6.23
C ARG A 88 1.59 3.75 -5.68
N GLY A 89 1.51 2.88 -4.67
CA GLY A 89 2.69 2.26 -4.08
C GLY A 89 3.49 1.42 -5.06
N ALA A 90 2.80 0.68 -5.93
CA ALA A 90 3.45 -0.15 -6.95
C ALA A 90 4.22 0.70 -7.96
N LEU A 91 3.63 1.79 -8.44
CA LEU A 91 4.30 2.74 -9.33
C LEU A 91 5.53 3.34 -8.65
N ALA A 92 5.42 3.73 -7.39
CA ALA A 92 6.55 4.27 -6.61
C ALA A 92 7.66 3.24 -6.45
N ASN A 93 7.31 1.96 -6.37
CA ASN A 93 8.26 0.84 -6.26
C ASN A 93 8.77 0.35 -7.62
N GLY A 94 8.46 1.05 -8.70
CA GLY A 94 9.02 0.78 -10.03
C GLY A 94 8.18 -0.13 -10.92
N ALA A 95 6.96 -0.47 -10.52
CA ALA A 95 6.05 -1.22 -11.40
C ALA A 95 5.56 -0.33 -12.54
N THR A 96 5.36 -0.93 -13.71
CA THR A 96 4.77 -0.25 -14.85
C THR A 96 3.25 -0.48 -14.89
N PRO A 97 2.48 0.41 -15.57
CA PRO A 97 1.06 0.16 -15.80
C PRO A 97 0.80 -1.19 -16.47
N GLU A 98 1.67 -1.60 -17.39
CA GLU A 98 1.57 -2.90 -18.09
C GLU A 98 1.74 -4.07 -17.11
N GLU A 99 2.70 -3.98 -16.19
CA GLU A 99 2.89 -5.01 -15.15
C GLU A 99 1.68 -5.09 -14.23
N ILE A 100 1.14 -3.95 -13.82
CA ILE A 100 -0.09 -3.89 -13.02
C ILE A 100 -1.25 -4.55 -13.76
N ARG A 101 -1.45 -4.20 -15.04
CA ARG A 101 -2.48 -4.82 -15.88
C ARG A 101 -2.35 -6.34 -15.91
N GLU A 102 -1.14 -6.85 -16.11
CA GLU A 102 -0.93 -8.30 -16.20
C GLU A 102 -1.23 -8.99 -14.87
N VAL A 103 -0.90 -8.38 -13.74
CA VAL A 103 -1.25 -8.93 -12.42
C VAL A 103 -2.77 -9.00 -12.25
N LEU A 104 -3.49 -7.94 -12.60
CA LEU A 104 -4.95 -7.91 -12.47
C LEU A 104 -5.64 -8.91 -13.41
N LEU A 105 -5.14 -9.03 -14.65
CA LEU A 105 -5.65 -10.02 -15.62
C LEU A 105 -5.44 -11.44 -15.09
N HIS A 106 -4.23 -11.74 -14.66
CA HIS A 106 -3.91 -13.05 -14.12
C HIS A 106 -4.79 -13.40 -12.92
N THR A 107 -4.93 -12.47 -12.00
CA THR A 107 -5.74 -12.66 -10.78
C THR A 107 -7.22 -12.87 -11.13
N THR A 108 -7.74 -12.18 -12.15
CA THR A 108 -9.13 -12.32 -12.61
C THR A 108 -9.45 -13.78 -13.01
N VAL A 109 -8.48 -14.47 -13.61
CA VAL A 109 -8.66 -15.87 -14.01
C VAL A 109 -8.93 -16.77 -12.80
N TYR A 110 -8.29 -16.51 -11.69
CA TYR A 110 -8.41 -17.33 -10.48
C TYR A 110 -9.48 -16.84 -9.51
N ALA A 111 -9.72 -15.53 -9.45
CA ALA A 111 -10.63 -14.92 -8.48
C ALA A 111 -12.02 -14.63 -9.06
N GLY A 112 -12.16 -14.61 -10.36
CA GLY A 112 -13.43 -14.37 -11.05
C GLY A 112 -13.55 -12.96 -11.62
N VAL A 113 -14.43 -12.84 -12.62
CA VAL A 113 -14.65 -11.60 -13.36
C VAL A 113 -15.10 -10.44 -12.46
N PRO A 114 -16.05 -10.64 -11.52
CA PRO A 114 -16.48 -9.52 -10.66
C PRO A 114 -15.33 -8.91 -9.85
N ALA A 115 -14.42 -9.72 -9.32
CA ALA A 115 -13.23 -9.22 -8.63
C ALA A 115 -12.34 -8.41 -9.58
N GLY A 116 -12.17 -8.89 -10.80
CA GLY A 116 -11.41 -8.19 -11.84
C GLY A 116 -12.02 -6.85 -12.21
N VAL A 117 -13.34 -6.77 -12.35
CA VAL A 117 -14.05 -5.52 -12.66
C VAL A 117 -13.74 -4.45 -11.60
N GLU A 118 -13.89 -4.80 -10.33
CA GLU A 118 -13.62 -3.87 -9.22
C GLU A 118 -12.18 -3.38 -9.23
N ALA A 119 -11.23 -4.30 -9.43
CA ALA A 119 -9.81 -3.96 -9.41
C ALA A 119 -9.40 -3.12 -10.63
N PHE A 120 -9.86 -3.47 -11.83
CA PHE A 120 -9.55 -2.69 -13.04
C PHE A 120 -10.12 -1.29 -12.97
N ASN A 121 -11.35 -1.13 -12.49
CA ASN A 121 -11.94 0.20 -12.32
C ASN A 121 -11.13 1.04 -11.34
N ALA A 122 -10.76 0.47 -10.20
CA ALA A 122 -9.96 1.16 -9.19
C ALA A 122 -8.57 1.55 -9.73
N ALA A 123 -7.89 0.63 -10.39
CA ALA A 123 -6.58 0.88 -10.97
C ALA A 123 -6.63 1.93 -12.09
N ALA A 124 -7.64 1.86 -12.95
CA ALA A 124 -7.81 2.82 -14.05
C ALA A 124 -8.00 4.24 -13.53
N GLU A 125 -8.78 4.42 -12.46
CA GLU A 125 -8.95 5.74 -11.84
C GLU A 125 -7.62 6.34 -11.41
N VAL A 126 -6.79 5.57 -10.72
CA VAL A 126 -5.50 6.05 -10.23
C VAL A 126 -4.55 6.35 -11.38
N LEU A 127 -4.47 5.47 -12.36
CA LEU A 127 -3.60 5.66 -13.52
C LEU A 127 -4.01 6.91 -14.30
N GLN A 128 -5.31 7.17 -14.44
CA GLN A 128 -5.82 8.37 -15.07
C GLN A 128 -5.47 9.63 -14.29
N GLU A 129 -5.65 9.63 -12.96
CA GLU A 129 -5.30 10.76 -12.10
C GLU A 129 -3.82 11.11 -12.18
N LEU A 130 -2.95 10.10 -12.30
CA LEU A 130 -1.51 10.29 -12.35
C LEU A 130 -0.99 10.56 -13.76
N GLY A 131 -1.86 10.54 -14.78
CA GLY A 131 -1.46 10.68 -16.17
C GLY A 131 -0.64 9.51 -16.71
N ALA A 132 -0.65 8.37 -16.01
CA ALA A 132 0.01 7.16 -16.44
C ALA A 132 -0.93 6.36 -17.36
N LYS A 133 -0.39 5.83 -18.45
CA LYS A 133 -1.17 5.04 -19.41
C LYS A 133 -0.74 3.58 -19.41
#